data_e5698ad6e0436971ab3e0bf5efe954e7
#
_entry.id   e5698ad6e0436971ab3e0bf5efe954e7
#
_cell.length_a   1.000
_cell.length_b   1.000
_cell.length_c   1.000
_cell.angle_alpha   90.00
_cell.angle_beta   90.00
_cell.angle_gamma   90.00
#
_symmetry.space_group_name_H-M   'P 1'
#
loop_
_entity.id
_entity.type
_entity.pdbx_description
1 polymer ?
#
loop_
_entity_poly.entity_id
_entity_poly.type
_entity_poly.pdbx_seq_one_letter_code
_entity_poly.pdbx_strand_id
1 'polypeptide(L)'
;MDEKIKNVIENHIENNDVCLFMKGTPDAPQCGFSMAVSNILKILEVNYKGVNVLEDQSIREGIKVFSDWPTIPQLYIKKEFVGGCDICLLYTTDAADE
;
A
#
# COMPACT_ATOMS: atom_id res chain seq x y z
N MET A 1 -0.03 -9.39 -17.65
CA MET A 1 -0.42 -8.04 -17.23
C MET A 1 -0.16 -7.06 -18.35
N ASP A 2 -1.07 -6.11 -18.52
CA ASP A 2 -0.92 -5.06 -19.52
C ASP A 2 0.30 -4.20 -19.19
N GLU A 3 1.13 -3.93 -20.18
CA GLU A 3 2.34 -3.14 -19.98
C GLU A 3 2.06 -1.71 -19.56
N LYS A 4 0.94 -1.16 -20.01
CA LYS A 4 0.48 0.16 -19.61
C LYS A 4 0.25 0.23 -18.10
N ILE A 5 -0.41 -0.78 -17.56
CA ILE A 5 -0.70 -0.85 -16.12
C ILE A 5 0.57 -1.06 -15.33
N LYS A 6 1.47 -1.90 -15.82
CA LYS A 6 2.78 -2.10 -15.22
C LYS A 6 3.55 -0.79 -15.13
N ASN A 7 3.54 0.01 -16.19
CA ASN A 7 4.23 1.30 -16.22
C ASN A 7 3.62 2.29 -15.23
N VAL A 8 2.30 2.31 -15.10
CA VAL A 8 1.62 3.17 -14.12
C VAL A 8 2.02 2.80 -12.70
N ILE A 9 2.02 1.50 -12.39
CA ILE A 9 2.40 1.00 -11.07
C ILE A 9 3.86 1.35 -10.78
N GLU A 10 4.76 1.09 -11.72
CA GLU A 10 6.17 1.39 -11.58
C GLU A 10 6.42 2.88 -11.37
N ASN A 11 5.69 3.74 -12.07
CA ASN A 11 5.82 5.18 -11.91
C ASN A 11 5.43 5.64 -10.50
N HIS A 12 4.38 5.09 -9.95
CA HIS A 12 4.00 5.42 -8.57
C HIS A 12 5.09 5.01 -7.58
N ILE A 13 5.67 3.84 -7.77
CA ILE A 13 6.68 3.29 -6.88
C ILE A 13 8.00 4.06 -7.03
N GLU A 14 8.39 4.38 -8.26
CA GLU A 14 9.67 5.05 -8.52
C GLU A 14 9.68 6.51 -8.11
N ASN A 15 8.53 7.18 -8.21
CA ASN A 15 8.46 8.61 -7.94
C ASN A 15 8.16 8.95 -6.47
N ASN A 16 7.96 7.95 -5.64
CA ASN A 16 7.63 8.15 -4.23
C ASN A 16 8.42 7.18 -3.37
N ASP A 17 9.15 7.70 -2.39
CA ASP A 17 9.94 6.87 -1.48
C ASP A 17 9.07 5.88 -0.71
N VAL A 18 7.87 6.31 -0.35
CA VAL A 18 6.88 5.46 0.32
C VAL A 18 5.60 5.51 -0.48
N CYS A 19 5.14 4.37 -0.95
CA CYS A 19 3.94 4.24 -1.76
C CYS A 19 3.06 3.13 -1.20
N LEU A 20 1.80 3.49 -0.93
CA LEU A 20 0.83 2.54 -0.38
C LEU A 20 -0.31 2.36 -1.39
N PHE A 21 -0.45 1.15 -1.91
CA PHE A 21 -1.62 0.78 -2.70
C PHE A 21 -2.70 0.33 -1.74
N MET A 22 -3.80 1.07 -1.68
CA MET A 22 -4.82 0.89 -0.65
C MET A 22 -6.22 0.97 -1.23
N LYS A 23 -7.18 0.52 -0.46
CA LYS A 23 -8.59 0.69 -0.78
C LYS A 23 -9.08 1.98 -0.11
N GLY A 24 -9.42 2.96 -0.95
CA GLY A 24 -9.77 4.30 -0.49
C GLY A 24 -8.58 5.23 -0.53
N THR A 25 -8.67 6.32 0.20
CA THR A 25 -7.62 7.35 0.27
C THR A 25 -7.05 7.41 1.68
N PRO A 26 -5.87 8.05 1.85
CA PRO A 26 -5.33 8.24 3.20
C PRO A 26 -6.28 8.92 4.17
N ASP A 27 -7.10 9.86 3.66
CA ASP A 27 -8.08 10.58 4.48
C ASP A 27 -9.36 9.79 4.70
N ALA A 28 -9.67 8.85 3.82
CA ALA A 28 -10.90 8.07 3.87
C ALA A 28 -10.67 6.63 3.44
N PRO A 29 -9.95 5.83 4.25
CA PRO A 29 -9.74 4.41 3.93
C PRO A 29 -11.06 3.65 3.90
N GLN A 30 -11.22 2.77 2.91
CA GLN A 30 -12.47 2.02 2.70
C GLN A 30 -12.37 0.56 3.17
N CYS A 31 -11.30 0.20 3.85
CA CYS A 31 -11.05 -1.16 4.29
C CYS A 31 -10.29 -1.09 5.61
N GLY A 32 -10.63 -1.97 6.55
CA GLY A 32 -10.00 -1.99 7.86
C GLY A 32 -8.49 -2.20 7.80
N PHE A 33 -8.05 -3.03 6.87
CA PHE A 33 -6.61 -3.28 6.70
C PHE A 33 -5.89 -2.06 6.11
N SER A 34 -6.51 -1.38 5.13
CA SER A 34 -5.96 -0.14 4.58
C SER A 34 -5.91 0.96 5.63
N MET A 35 -6.94 1.04 6.46
CA MET A 35 -6.99 1.98 7.58
C MET A 35 -5.84 1.73 8.56
N ALA A 36 -5.57 0.47 8.88
CA ALA A 36 -4.51 0.11 9.83
C ALA A 36 -3.14 0.56 9.33
N VAL A 37 -2.81 0.26 8.06
CA VAL A 37 -1.53 0.68 7.48
C VAL A 37 -1.43 2.20 7.41
N SER A 38 -2.49 2.85 6.95
CA SER A 38 -2.54 4.31 6.84
C SER A 38 -2.33 4.97 8.20
N ASN A 39 -2.95 4.45 9.24
CA ASN A 39 -2.81 4.99 10.60
C ASN A 39 -1.39 4.81 11.14
N ILE A 40 -0.77 3.67 10.88
CA ILE A 40 0.62 3.43 11.31
C ILE A 40 1.56 4.43 10.65
N LEU A 41 1.43 4.64 9.34
CA LEU A 41 2.26 5.60 8.62
C LEU A 41 2.05 7.02 9.14
N LYS A 42 0.81 7.35 9.50
CA LYS A 42 0.47 8.64 10.06
C LYS A 42 1.11 8.84 11.44
N ILE A 43 1.03 7.83 12.30
CA ILE A 43 1.64 7.86 13.64
C ILE A 43 3.15 8.03 13.54
N LEU A 44 3.77 7.37 12.58
CA LEU A 44 5.22 7.46 12.34
C LEU A 44 5.62 8.75 11.62
N GLU A 45 4.65 9.58 11.26
CA GLU A 45 4.86 10.86 10.56
C GLU A 45 5.60 10.67 9.23
N VAL A 46 5.29 9.58 8.53
CA VAL A 46 5.89 9.27 7.23
C VAL A 46 5.06 9.91 6.12
N ASN A 47 5.71 10.68 5.26
CA ASN A 47 5.07 11.16 4.04
C ASN A 47 5.00 10.03 3.04
N TYR A 48 3.81 9.77 2.50
CA TYR A 48 3.64 8.68 1.55
C TYR A 48 2.60 9.03 0.50
N LYS A 49 2.70 8.34 -0.63
CA LYS A 49 1.71 8.41 -1.70
C LYS A 49 0.69 7.30 -1.51
N GLY A 50 -0.56 7.66 -1.31
CA GLY A 50 -1.65 6.69 -1.28
C GLY A 50 -2.25 6.54 -2.67
N VAL A 51 -2.27 5.33 -3.19
CA VAL A 51 -2.89 5.02 -4.49
C VAL A 51 -4.18 4.26 -4.21
N ASN A 52 -5.31 4.88 -4.57
CA ASN A 52 -6.62 4.28 -4.36
C ASN A 52 -6.95 3.29 -5.48
N VAL A 53 -6.80 2.01 -5.20
CA VAL A 53 -7.05 0.96 -6.20
C VAL A 53 -8.53 0.78 -6.52
N LEU A 54 -9.43 1.37 -5.73
CA LEU A 54 -10.86 1.30 -6.02
C LEU A 54 -11.27 2.20 -7.18
N GLU A 55 -10.44 3.18 -7.53
CA GLU A 55 -10.70 4.07 -8.65
C GLU A 55 -10.37 3.44 -10.01
N ASP A 56 -9.53 2.41 -10.00
CA ASP A 56 -9.09 1.76 -11.24
C ASP A 56 -8.91 0.26 -11.02
N GLN A 57 -9.85 -0.50 -11.56
CA GLN A 57 -9.86 -1.96 -11.45
C GLN A 57 -8.59 -2.58 -12.06
N SER A 58 -8.06 -1.96 -13.11
CA SER A 58 -6.85 -2.45 -13.76
C SER A 58 -5.65 -2.38 -12.84
N ILE A 59 -5.54 -1.30 -12.06
CA ILE A 59 -4.48 -1.15 -11.07
C ILE A 59 -4.69 -2.13 -9.92
N ARG A 60 -5.94 -2.30 -9.48
CA ARG A 60 -6.28 -3.23 -8.40
C ARG A 60 -5.82 -4.65 -8.72
N GLU A 61 -6.13 -5.13 -9.93
CA GLU A 61 -5.72 -6.46 -10.35
C GLU A 61 -4.23 -6.49 -10.71
N GLY A 62 -3.74 -5.45 -11.36
CA GLY A 62 -2.35 -5.37 -11.80
C GLY A 62 -1.35 -5.39 -10.66
N ILE A 63 -1.65 -4.71 -9.55
CA ILE A 63 -0.70 -4.67 -8.42
C ILE A 63 -0.52 -6.05 -7.78
N LYS A 64 -1.55 -6.88 -7.79
CA LYS A 64 -1.47 -8.23 -7.26
C LYS A 64 -0.56 -9.11 -8.12
N VAL A 65 -0.65 -8.95 -9.44
CA VAL A 65 0.22 -9.65 -10.37
C VAL A 65 1.65 -9.13 -10.28
N PHE A 66 1.80 -7.80 -10.22
CA PHE A 66 3.10 -7.13 -10.16
C PHE A 66 3.91 -7.59 -8.94
N SER A 67 3.29 -7.70 -7.79
CA SER A 67 3.95 -8.08 -6.54
C SER A 67 3.95 -9.57 -6.29
N ASP A 68 3.17 -10.33 -7.05
CA ASP A 68 2.88 -11.74 -6.76
C ASP A 68 2.30 -11.90 -5.35
N TRP A 69 1.48 -10.95 -4.93
CA TRP A 69 0.86 -10.92 -3.61
C TRP A 69 -0.65 -10.72 -3.77
N PRO A 70 -1.48 -11.58 -3.18
CA PRO A 70 -2.91 -11.61 -3.52
C PRO A 70 -3.79 -10.56 -2.87
N THR A 71 -3.29 -9.82 -1.91
CA THR A 71 -4.12 -8.93 -1.11
C THR A 71 -3.67 -7.48 -1.16
N ILE A 72 -4.59 -6.57 -0.83
CA ILE A 72 -4.36 -5.15 -0.66
C ILE A 72 -4.78 -4.82 0.78
N PRO A 73 -4.03 -4.00 1.50
CA PRO A 73 -3.03 -3.02 1.05
C PRO A 73 -1.64 -3.61 0.78
N GLN A 74 -0.87 -2.87 -0.03
CA GLN A 74 0.52 -3.22 -0.32
C GLN A 74 1.40 -2.00 -0.15
N LEU A 75 2.43 -2.11 0.66
CA LEU A 75 3.33 -1.02 0.98
C LEU A 75 4.69 -1.22 0.30
N TYR A 76 5.16 -0.17 -0.37
CA TYR A 76 6.48 -0.13 -1.00
C TYR A 76 7.30 0.99 -0.37
N ILE A 77 8.51 0.68 0.01
CA ILE A 77 9.47 1.65 0.57
C ILE A 77 10.74 1.60 -0.25
N LYS A 78 11.12 2.74 -0.81
CA LYS A 78 12.32 2.85 -1.66
C LYS A 78 12.34 1.79 -2.75
N LYS A 79 11.20 1.62 -3.43
CA LYS A 79 10.99 0.69 -4.55
C LYS A 79 10.92 -0.78 -4.14
N GLU A 80 11.02 -1.08 -2.86
CA GLU A 80 10.94 -2.46 -2.39
C GLU A 80 9.57 -2.77 -1.80
N PHE A 81 9.03 -3.93 -2.15
CA PHE A 81 7.80 -4.41 -1.56
C PHE A 81 8.06 -4.82 -0.11
N VAL A 82 7.43 -4.12 0.81
CA VAL A 82 7.61 -4.37 2.24
C VAL A 82 6.57 -5.35 2.77
N GLY A 83 5.37 -5.32 2.19
CA GLY A 83 4.30 -6.20 2.58
C GLY A 83 2.97 -5.49 2.70
N GLY A 84 2.04 -6.13 3.38
CA GLY A 84 0.70 -5.59 3.57
C GLY A 84 0.30 -5.62 5.03
N CYS A 85 -0.85 -6.24 5.29
CA CYS A 85 -1.42 -6.26 6.63
C CYS A 85 -0.53 -6.95 7.68
N ASP A 86 0.31 -7.89 7.26
CA ASP A 86 1.20 -8.62 8.17
C ASP A 86 2.14 -7.69 8.92
N ILE A 87 2.65 -6.67 8.24
CA ILE A 87 3.54 -5.69 8.85
C ILE A 87 2.79 -4.87 9.89
N CYS A 88 1.54 -4.53 9.59
CA CYS A 88 0.69 -3.82 10.55
C CYS A 88 0.49 -4.62 11.83
N LEU A 89 0.26 -5.91 11.69
CA LEU A 89 0.08 -6.79 12.84
C LEU A 89 1.34 -6.86 13.70
N LEU A 90 2.52 -6.93 13.06
CA LEU A 90 3.79 -6.94 13.78
C LEU A 90 3.99 -5.64 14.56
N TYR A 91 3.74 -4.51 13.92
CA TYR A 91 3.86 -3.21 14.60
C TYR A 91 2.88 -3.07 15.74
N THR A 92 1.65 -3.50 15.53
CA THR A 92 0.62 -3.43 16.56
C THR A 92 0.97 -4.32 17.75
N THR A 93 1.49 -5.51 17.47
CA THR A 93 1.91 -6.45 18.50
C THR A 93 3.08 -5.89 19.32
N ASP A 94 4.08 -5.34 18.64
CA ASP A 94 5.22 -4.74 19.29
C ASP A 94 4.81 -3.57 20.19
N ALA A 95 3.90 -2.74 19.70
CA ALA A 95 3.38 -1.61 20.47
C ALA A 95 2.57 -2.09 21.68
N ALA A 96 1.86 -3.19 21.54
CA ALA A 96 1.06 -3.75 22.63
C ALA A 96 1.92 -4.38 23.72
N ASP A 97 3.10 -4.87 23.38
CA ASP A 97 4.00 -5.50 24.32
C ASP A 97 4.74 -4.50 25.22
N GLU A 98 4.72 -3.26 24.83
CA GLU A 98 5.31 -2.20 25.61
C GLU A 98 4.35 -1.64 26.66
#